data_f32ebc85c8b3655e02d83fa6f628a572
#
_entry.id   f32ebc85c8b3655e02d83fa6f628a572
#
_cell.length_a   1.000
_cell.length_b   1.000
_cell.length_c   1.000
_cell.angle_alpha   90.00
_cell.angle_beta   90.00
_cell.angle_gamma   90.00
#
_symmetry.space_group_name_H-M   'P 1'
#
loop_
_entity.id
_entity.type
_entity.pdbx_description
1 polymer ?
#
loop_
_entity_poly.entity_id
_entity_poly.type
_entity_poly.pdbx_seq_one_letter_code
_entity_poly.pdbx_strand_id
1 'polypeptide(L)'
;EPIIIDRNNVLIDGQHRLAAIAAAGVPVPVLVVEGVQPTAFASLDQGRTRSRSDVLSIPNESGEREHQTSTLAGVLSELYRWERGAMGDPKVVPDNSEVLQILTRHPGARESVQRVHGRCTKGVHAPVTFATLHYLFGQRDAQARDRFLARVLDGIGIEEGSAEATLCRYLRNKAGSKTQIDRIAAMAIVVK
;
A
#
# COMPACT_ATOMS: atom_id res chain seq x y z
N GLU A 1 2.44 -30.32 1.26
CA GLU A 1 2.00 -29.20 0.44
C GLU A 1 2.69 -29.27 -0.93
N PRO A 2 1.99 -29.01 -2.06
CA PRO A 2 2.55 -29.10 -3.39
C PRO A 2 3.51 -27.95 -3.70
N ILE A 3 4.34 -28.14 -4.73
CA ILE A 3 5.01 -27.06 -5.45
C ILE A 3 4.03 -26.60 -6.53
N ILE A 4 3.81 -25.30 -6.66
CA ILE A 4 2.81 -24.77 -7.57
C ILE A 4 3.47 -23.85 -8.60
N ILE A 5 3.22 -24.17 -9.88
CA ILE A 5 3.75 -23.45 -11.03
C ILE A 5 2.57 -22.94 -11.87
N ASP A 6 2.65 -21.69 -12.29
CA ASP A 6 1.61 -21.11 -13.12
C ASP A 6 1.72 -21.56 -14.61
N ARG A 7 0.74 -21.12 -15.42
CA ARG A 7 0.71 -21.39 -16.86
C ARG A 7 1.86 -20.73 -17.65
N ASN A 8 2.59 -19.80 -17.03
CA ASN A 8 3.75 -19.13 -17.62
C ASN A 8 5.08 -19.72 -17.11
N ASN A 9 5.03 -20.89 -16.45
CA ASN A 9 6.16 -21.55 -15.79
C ASN A 9 6.81 -20.74 -14.67
N VAL A 10 6.04 -19.86 -14.02
CA VAL A 10 6.50 -19.10 -12.84
C VAL A 10 6.15 -19.88 -11.57
N LEU A 11 7.13 -20.05 -10.70
CA LEU A 11 6.94 -20.67 -9.38
C LEU A 11 6.06 -19.79 -8.50
N ILE A 12 4.86 -20.25 -8.19
CA ILE A 12 3.91 -19.56 -7.33
C ILE A 12 4.11 -19.94 -5.87
N ASP A 13 4.32 -21.21 -5.57
CA ASP A 13 4.53 -21.71 -4.22
C ASP A 13 5.55 -22.84 -4.16
N GLY A 14 6.18 -23.01 -2.99
CA GLY A 14 7.17 -24.06 -2.74
C GLY A 14 8.62 -23.59 -2.83
N GLN A 15 8.92 -22.29 -2.97
CA GLN A 15 10.28 -21.75 -3.07
C GLN A 15 11.17 -22.18 -1.90
N HIS A 16 10.68 -22.13 -0.67
CA HIS A 16 11.43 -22.55 0.51
C HIS A 16 11.68 -24.05 0.55
N ARG A 17 10.71 -24.85 0.07
CA ARG A 17 10.84 -26.31 -0.05
C ARG A 17 11.89 -26.67 -1.10
N LEU A 18 11.84 -26.06 -2.27
CA LEU A 18 12.84 -26.25 -3.32
C LEU A 18 14.24 -25.87 -2.85
N ALA A 19 14.37 -24.74 -2.17
CA ALA A 19 15.64 -24.29 -1.59
C ALA A 19 16.17 -25.29 -0.53
N ALA A 20 15.29 -25.81 0.33
CA ALA A 20 15.65 -26.78 1.33
C ALA A 20 16.08 -28.12 0.71
N ILE A 21 15.36 -28.61 -0.33
CA ILE A 21 15.72 -29.85 -1.07
C ILE A 21 17.07 -29.68 -1.75
N ALA A 22 17.28 -28.55 -2.41
CA ALA A 22 18.56 -28.25 -3.07
C ALA A 22 19.72 -28.18 -2.09
N ALA A 23 19.50 -27.56 -0.92
CA ALA A 23 20.52 -27.49 0.14
C ALA A 23 20.82 -28.86 0.77
N ALA A 24 19.81 -29.72 0.90
CA ALA A 24 19.99 -31.07 1.47
C ALA A 24 20.71 -32.02 0.52
N GLY A 25 20.69 -31.78 -0.79
CA GLY A 25 21.32 -32.63 -1.80
C GLY A 25 20.71 -34.03 -1.92
N VAL A 26 19.52 -34.24 -1.36
CA VAL A 26 18.82 -35.54 -1.34
C VAL A 26 17.56 -35.44 -2.20
N PRO A 27 17.31 -36.39 -3.13
CA PRO A 27 16.08 -36.43 -3.90
C PRO A 27 14.89 -36.72 -2.97
N VAL A 28 13.87 -35.85 -3.07
CA VAL A 28 12.64 -35.99 -2.30
C VAL A 28 11.46 -35.98 -3.28
N PRO A 29 10.54 -36.96 -3.21
CA PRO A 29 9.33 -36.93 -4.00
C PRO A 29 8.44 -35.74 -3.57
N VAL A 30 8.03 -34.93 -4.52
CA VAL A 30 7.15 -33.77 -4.28
C VAL A 30 5.96 -33.80 -5.24
N LEU A 31 4.82 -33.33 -4.76
CA LEU A 31 3.68 -33.08 -5.64
C LEU A 31 3.91 -31.74 -6.35
N VAL A 32 3.83 -31.74 -7.67
CA VAL A 32 3.90 -30.53 -8.49
C VAL A 32 2.53 -30.30 -9.13
N VAL A 33 2.00 -29.11 -8.99
CA VAL A 33 0.76 -28.66 -9.66
C VAL A 33 1.15 -27.58 -10.64
N GLU A 34 0.90 -27.83 -11.94
CA GLU A 34 1.24 -26.93 -13.03
C GLU A 34 0.01 -26.31 -13.68
N GLY A 35 0.20 -25.21 -14.40
CA GLY A 35 -0.84 -24.57 -15.20
C GLY A 35 -1.85 -23.76 -14.39
N VAL A 36 -1.55 -23.45 -13.15
CA VAL A 36 -2.43 -22.66 -12.29
C VAL A 36 -2.51 -21.23 -12.82
N GLN A 37 -3.69 -20.60 -12.71
CA GLN A 37 -3.86 -19.20 -13.05
C GLN A 37 -2.95 -18.33 -12.17
N PRO A 38 -2.23 -17.32 -12.71
CA PRO A 38 -1.40 -16.42 -11.90
C PRO A 38 -2.18 -15.74 -10.76
N THR A 39 -3.47 -15.47 -11.00
CA THR A 39 -4.38 -14.87 -10.01
C THR A 39 -4.72 -15.80 -8.84
N ALA A 40 -4.58 -17.12 -9.01
CA ALA A 40 -4.82 -18.08 -7.93
C ALA A 40 -3.85 -17.92 -6.75
N PHE A 41 -2.70 -17.29 -6.98
CA PHE A 41 -1.74 -16.97 -5.94
C PHE A 41 -2.35 -16.15 -4.78
N ALA A 42 -3.26 -15.23 -5.08
CA ALA A 42 -3.92 -14.41 -4.07
C ALA A 42 -4.83 -15.21 -3.12
N SER A 43 -5.32 -16.38 -3.56
CA SER A 43 -6.23 -17.25 -2.81
C SER A 43 -5.57 -18.50 -2.23
N LEU A 44 -4.31 -18.78 -2.53
CA LEU A 44 -3.60 -19.92 -1.96
C LEU A 44 -3.28 -19.67 -0.48
N ASP A 45 -3.89 -20.47 0.39
CA ASP A 45 -3.58 -20.49 1.83
C ASP A 45 -2.24 -21.21 2.03
N GLN A 46 -1.25 -20.51 2.56
CA GLN A 46 0.12 -21.02 2.74
C GLN A 46 0.49 -21.17 4.21
N GLY A 47 -0.46 -21.47 5.08
CA GLY A 47 -0.21 -21.63 6.51
C GLY A 47 0.17 -20.32 7.23
N ARG A 48 0.68 -19.32 6.51
CA ARG A 48 0.80 -17.93 6.91
C ARG A 48 0.04 -17.09 5.92
N THR A 49 -1.05 -16.51 6.35
CA THR A 49 -1.85 -15.60 5.52
C THR A 49 -0.93 -14.54 4.91
N ARG A 50 -0.84 -14.50 3.58
CA ARG A 50 -0.05 -13.49 2.89
C ARG A 50 -0.60 -12.12 3.21
N SER A 51 0.29 -11.20 3.49
CA SER A 51 -0.10 -9.81 3.64
C SER A 51 -0.52 -9.21 2.30
N ARG A 52 -1.34 -8.19 2.33
CA ARG A 52 -1.72 -7.43 1.13
C ARG A 52 -0.51 -6.89 0.37
N SER A 53 0.54 -6.54 1.09
CA SER A 53 1.82 -6.11 0.52
C SER A 53 2.51 -7.24 -0.26
N ASP A 54 2.44 -8.47 0.24
CA ASP A 54 3.02 -9.63 -0.42
C ASP A 54 2.30 -9.92 -1.75
N VAL A 55 0.97 -9.80 -1.75
CA VAL A 55 0.16 -9.98 -2.97
C VAL A 55 0.51 -8.94 -4.04
N LEU A 56 0.68 -7.69 -3.66
CA LEU A 56 1.10 -6.61 -4.57
C LEU A 56 2.55 -6.77 -5.07
N SER A 57 3.39 -7.50 -4.35
CA SER A 57 4.78 -7.74 -4.77
C SER A 57 4.94 -8.77 -5.88
N ILE A 58 3.86 -9.49 -6.21
CA ILE A 58 3.87 -10.48 -7.28
C ILE A 58 3.89 -9.77 -8.63
N PRO A 59 4.73 -10.20 -9.58
CA PRO A 59 4.71 -9.65 -10.92
C PRO A 59 3.32 -9.81 -11.56
N ASN A 60 2.89 -8.78 -12.30
CA ASN A 60 1.70 -8.88 -13.13
C ASN A 60 1.95 -9.79 -14.35
N GLU A 61 0.96 -9.96 -15.22
CA GLU A 61 1.08 -10.79 -16.44
C GLU A 61 2.19 -10.32 -17.39
N SER A 62 2.59 -9.05 -17.32
CA SER A 62 3.70 -8.46 -18.09
C SER A 62 5.06 -8.60 -17.40
N GLY A 63 5.12 -9.23 -16.22
CA GLY A 63 6.36 -9.40 -15.44
C GLY A 63 6.75 -8.15 -14.61
N GLU A 64 5.95 -7.10 -14.61
CA GLU A 64 6.19 -5.89 -13.83
C GLU A 64 5.80 -6.09 -12.37
N ARG A 65 6.58 -5.50 -11.46
CA ARG A 65 6.33 -5.54 -10.02
C ARG A 65 5.90 -4.17 -9.52
N GLU A 66 4.97 -4.18 -8.58
CA GLU A 66 4.63 -2.95 -7.86
C GLU A 66 5.77 -2.51 -6.94
N HIS A 67 6.01 -1.21 -6.90
CA HIS A 67 6.99 -0.62 -5.99
C HIS A 67 6.32 -0.17 -4.69
N GLN A 68 7.09 -0.16 -3.59
CA GLN A 68 6.63 0.33 -2.28
C GLN A 68 5.31 -0.32 -1.83
N THR A 69 5.20 -1.62 -2.05
CA THR A 69 3.98 -2.42 -1.87
C THR A 69 3.35 -2.26 -0.50
N SER A 70 4.15 -2.05 0.55
CA SER A 70 3.64 -1.80 1.91
C SER A 70 2.84 -0.49 2.00
N THR A 71 3.38 0.61 1.44
CA THR A 71 2.68 1.89 1.40
C THR A 71 1.47 1.82 0.46
N LEU A 72 1.61 1.19 -0.70
CA LEU A 72 0.53 1.00 -1.66
C LEU A 72 -0.62 0.20 -1.05
N ALA A 73 -0.35 -0.91 -0.38
CA ALA A 73 -1.36 -1.70 0.33
C ALA A 73 -2.12 -0.89 1.39
N GLY A 74 -1.41 -0.01 2.09
CA GLY A 74 -2.01 0.93 3.02
C GLY A 74 -2.95 1.92 2.34
N VAL A 75 -2.49 2.55 1.24
CA VAL A 75 -3.30 3.50 0.45
C VAL A 75 -4.55 2.82 -0.10
N LEU A 76 -4.43 1.63 -0.68
CA LEU A 76 -5.57 0.87 -1.19
C LEU A 76 -6.56 0.51 -0.09
N SER A 77 -6.08 0.22 1.12
CA SER A 77 -6.95 -0.01 2.28
C SER A 77 -7.70 1.26 2.72
N GLU A 78 -7.07 2.43 2.63
CA GLU A 78 -7.76 3.71 2.91
C GLU A 78 -8.78 4.04 1.80
N LEU A 79 -8.46 3.80 0.53
CA LEU A 79 -9.42 3.98 -0.58
C LEU A 79 -10.61 3.03 -0.47
N TYR A 80 -10.40 1.79 -0.03
CA TYR A 80 -11.47 0.83 0.28
C TYR A 80 -12.44 1.37 1.34
N ARG A 81 -11.90 1.96 2.42
CA ARG A 81 -12.71 2.62 3.45
C ARG A 81 -13.43 3.85 2.90
N TRP A 82 -12.73 4.64 2.08
CA TRP A 82 -13.31 5.82 1.46
C TRP A 82 -14.54 5.48 0.61
N GLU A 83 -14.43 4.49 -0.28
CA GLU A 83 -15.55 4.04 -1.11
C GLU A 83 -16.78 3.59 -0.29
N ARG A 84 -16.56 3.11 0.94
CA ARG A 84 -17.60 2.62 1.86
C ARG A 84 -18.09 3.64 2.88
N GLY A 85 -17.57 4.86 2.83
CA GLY A 85 -17.88 5.87 3.84
C GLY A 85 -17.41 5.50 5.25
N ALA A 86 -16.43 4.60 5.36
CA ALA A 86 -15.92 4.03 6.60
C ALA A 86 -14.50 4.50 6.94
N MET A 87 -14.15 5.73 6.52
CA MET A 87 -12.84 6.30 6.83
C MET A 87 -12.57 6.28 8.34
N GLY A 88 -11.41 5.72 8.69
CA GLY A 88 -10.99 5.61 10.09
C GLY A 88 -11.50 4.38 10.84
N ASP A 89 -12.38 3.57 10.27
CA ASP A 89 -12.77 2.30 10.89
C ASP A 89 -11.71 1.22 10.64
N PRO A 90 -10.98 0.78 11.68
CA PRO A 90 -9.93 -0.23 11.54
C PRO A 90 -10.47 -1.63 11.22
N LYS A 91 -11.76 -1.86 11.42
CA LYS A 91 -12.40 -3.15 11.15
C LYS A 91 -12.72 -3.34 9.68
N VAL A 92 -12.89 -2.25 8.93
CA VAL A 92 -13.13 -2.28 7.50
C VAL A 92 -11.81 -2.42 6.77
N VAL A 93 -11.49 -3.65 6.38
CA VAL A 93 -10.18 -4.02 5.81
C VAL A 93 -10.43 -4.88 4.56
N PRO A 94 -9.84 -4.52 3.40
CA PRO A 94 -9.98 -5.34 2.21
C PRO A 94 -9.24 -6.68 2.37
N ASP A 95 -9.76 -7.73 1.78
CA ASP A 95 -9.01 -8.96 1.58
C ASP A 95 -7.98 -8.83 0.43
N ASN A 96 -7.24 -9.90 0.18
CA ASN A 96 -6.18 -9.89 -0.84
C ASN A 96 -6.73 -9.74 -2.27
N SER A 97 -7.90 -10.28 -2.57
CA SER A 97 -8.53 -10.15 -3.89
C SER A 97 -9.13 -8.76 -4.09
N GLU A 98 -9.74 -8.21 -3.06
CA GLU A 98 -10.28 -6.84 -3.05
C GLU A 98 -9.19 -5.79 -3.27
N VAL A 99 -7.99 -5.98 -2.69
CA VAL A 99 -6.85 -5.07 -2.91
C VAL A 99 -6.50 -4.95 -4.39
N LEU A 100 -6.46 -6.06 -5.12
CA LEU A 100 -6.17 -6.05 -6.55
C LEU A 100 -7.29 -5.36 -7.35
N GLN A 101 -8.55 -5.60 -6.98
CA GLN A 101 -9.70 -4.93 -7.59
C GLN A 101 -9.68 -3.41 -7.34
N ILE A 102 -9.33 -2.98 -6.12
CA ILE A 102 -9.19 -1.56 -5.78
C ILE A 102 -8.08 -0.93 -6.61
N LEU A 103 -6.94 -1.60 -6.74
CA LEU A 103 -5.83 -1.11 -7.56
C LEU A 103 -6.23 -0.93 -9.03
N THR A 104 -7.07 -1.82 -9.56
CA THR A 104 -7.63 -1.71 -10.91
C THR A 104 -8.55 -0.50 -11.05
N ARG A 105 -9.39 -0.20 -10.03
CA ARG A 105 -10.27 0.99 -10.02
C ARG A 105 -9.52 2.29 -9.78
N HIS A 106 -8.40 2.24 -9.05
CA HIS A 106 -7.61 3.40 -8.64
C HIS A 106 -6.14 3.29 -9.10
N PRO A 107 -5.86 3.18 -10.41
CA PRO A 107 -4.48 2.96 -10.90
C PRO A 107 -3.55 4.13 -10.56
N GLY A 108 -4.07 5.36 -10.42
CA GLY A 108 -3.30 6.54 -10.01
C GLY A 108 -2.79 6.51 -8.55
N ALA A 109 -3.22 5.53 -7.75
CA ALA A 109 -2.66 5.31 -6.42
C ALA A 109 -1.15 5.02 -6.47
N ARG A 110 -0.66 4.35 -7.52
CA ARG A 110 0.77 4.09 -7.77
C ARG A 110 1.57 5.37 -7.85
N GLU A 111 1.12 6.28 -8.71
CA GLU A 111 1.76 7.59 -8.86
C GLU A 111 1.75 8.37 -7.55
N SER A 112 0.64 8.34 -6.83
CA SER A 112 0.51 9.04 -5.54
C SER A 112 1.51 8.52 -4.50
N VAL A 113 1.73 7.21 -4.45
CA VAL A 113 2.76 6.61 -3.59
C VAL A 113 4.15 7.08 -4.00
N GLN A 114 4.48 7.06 -5.30
CA GLN A 114 5.77 7.49 -5.81
C GLN A 114 6.04 8.97 -5.53
N ARG A 115 5.05 9.84 -5.73
CA ARG A 115 5.15 11.30 -5.51
C ARG A 115 5.39 11.68 -4.06
N VAL A 116 4.91 10.88 -3.13
CA VAL A 116 5.05 11.13 -1.67
C VAL A 116 6.28 10.41 -1.10
N HIS A 117 6.76 9.37 -1.78
CA HIS A 117 7.93 8.61 -1.32
C HIS A 117 9.17 9.51 -1.21
N GLY A 118 9.87 9.38 -0.08
CA GLY A 118 11.07 10.18 0.20
C GLY A 118 10.81 11.61 0.69
N ARG A 119 9.57 12.13 0.58
CA ARG A 119 9.20 13.47 1.09
C ARG A 119 8.70 13.45 2.54
N CYS A 120 8.26 12.28 3.02
CA CYS A 120 7.77 12.14 4.38
C CYS A 120 8.89 12.08 5.40
N THR A 121 8.89 13.01 6.36
CA THR A 121 9.81 12.96 7.51
C THR A 121 9.38 11.84 8.45
N LYS A 122 10.31 10.91 8.72
CA LYS A 122 10.06 9.77 9.62
C LYS A 122 9.59 10.24 11.01
N GLY A 123 8.51 9.63 11.49
CA GLY A 123 7.94 9.96 12.79
C GLY A 123 7.01 11.18 12.80
N VAL A 124 7.05 12.02 11.76
CA VAL A 124 6.19 13.20 11.61
C VAL A 124 5.08 12.94 10.58
N HIS A 125 5.46 12.52 9.38
CA HIS A 125 4.53 12.28 8.30
C HIS A 125 4.26 10.79 8.11
N ALA A 126 2.98 10.40 7.98
CA ALA A 126 2.58 9.04 7.66
C ALA A 126 2.47 8.88 6.14
N PRO A 127 3.37 8.12 5.47
CA PRO A 127 3.38 8.03 4.00
C PRO A 127 2.05 7.58 3.40
N VAL A 128 1.38 6.62 4.03
CA VAL A 128 0.05 6.13 3.60
C VAL A 128 -0.97 7.27 3.59
N THR A 129 -1.04 8.05 4.67
CA THR A 129 -1.99 9.17 4.79
C THR A 129 -1.74 10.22 3.71
N PHE A 130 -0.50 10.65 3.53
CA PHE A 130 -0.16 11.68 2.56
C PHE A 130 -0.31 11.21 1.11
N ALA A 131 -0.02 9.94 0.80
CA ALA A 131 -0.27 9.39 -0.52
C ALA A 131 -1.79 9.25 -0.81
N THR A 132 -2.60 8.89 0.19
CA THR A 132 -4.06 8.89 0.06
C THR A 132 -4.60 10.30 -0.18
N LEU A 133 -4.12 11.30 0.56
CA LEU A 133 -4.50 12.70 0.35
C LEU A 133 -4.05 13.21 -1.02
N HIS A 134 -2.83 12.87 -1.46
CA HIS A 134 -2.35 13.20 -2.80
C HIS A 134 -3.32 12.66 -3.86
N TYR A 135 -3.74 11.41 -3.73
CA TYR A 135 -4.67 10.79 -4.65
C TYR A 135 -6.04 11.49 -4.65
N LEU A 136 -6.67 11.59 -3.48
CA LEU A 136 -8.04 12.12 -3.34
C LEU A 136 -8.14 13.61 -3.70
N PHE A 137 -7.18 14.42 -3.30
CA PHE A 137 -7.18 15.85 -3.66
C PHE A 137 -6.93 16.05 -5.15
N GLY A 138 -6.06 15.22 -5.74
CA GLY A 138 -5.80 15.26 -7.16
C GLY A 138 -7.02 14.97 -8.03
N GLN A 139 -8.00 14.22 -7.50
CA GLN A 139 -9.28 13.99 -8.20
C GLN A 139 -10.14 15.27 -8.28
N ARG A 140 -9.92 16.25 -7.41
CA ARG A 140 -10.66 17.53 -7.38
C ARG A 140 -9.86 18.67 -8.01
N ASP A 141 -8.64 18.89 -7.54
CA ASP A 141 -7.76 19.96 -8.01
C ASP A 141 -6.30 19.55 -7.82
N ALA A 142 -5.66 19.16 -8.90
CA ALA A 142 -4.26 18.73 -8.88
C ALA A 142 -3.31 19.87 -8.51
N GLN A 143 -3.62 21.11 -8.91
CA GLN A 143 -2.76 22.26 -8.62
C GLN A 143 -2.84 22.68 -7.15
N ALA A 144 -4.04 22.68 -6.57
CA ALA A 144 -4.22 22.93 -5.13
C ALA A 144 -3.56 21.84 -4.28
N ARG A 145 -3.70 20.56 -4.68
CA ARG A 145 -2.99 19.44 -4.07
C ARG A 145 -1.48 19.65 -4.03
N ASP A 146 -0.89 20.01 -5.15
CA ASP A 146 0.57 20.16 -5.25
C ASP A 146 1.08 21.32 -4.40
N ARG A 147 0.36 22.44 -4.37
CA ARG A 147 0.66 23.57 -3.46
C ARG A 147 0.58 23.15 -2.00
N PHE A 148 -0.50 22.45 -1.60
CA PHE A 148 -0.69 21.97 -0.25
C PHE A 148 0.45 21.03 0.19
N LEU A 149 0.79 20.06 -0.64
CA LEU A 149 1.84 19.09 -0.32
C LEU A 149 3.23 19.72 -0.28
N ALA A 150 3.53 20.69 -1.17
CA ALA A 150 4.77 21.45 -1.10
C ALA A 150 4.89 22.22 0.23
N ARG A 151 3.80 22.82 0.70
CA ARG A 151 3.79 23.49 1.99
C ARG A 151 3.97 22.52 3.16
N VAL A 152 3.21 21.43 3.20
CA VAL A 152 3.17 20.54 4.38
C VAL A 152 4.37 19.60 4.43
N LEU A 153 4.75 18.99 3.31
CA LEU A 153 5.84 18.00 3.29
C LEU A 153 7.23 18.65 3.15
N ASP A 154 7.34 19.66 2.30
CA ASP A 154 8.63 20.27 1.96
C ASP A 154 8.88 21.59 2.72
N GLY A 155 7.86 22.15 3.36
CA GLY A 155 7.95 23.41 4.09
C GLY A 155 8.05 24.65 3.19
N ILE A 156 7.72 24.53 1.90
CA ILE A 156 7.86 25.61 0.92
C ILE A 156 6.63 26.54 0.97
N GLY A 157 6.87 27.83 1.18
CA GLY A 157 5.82 28.86 1.08
C GLY A 157 4.72 28.74 2.16
N ILE A 158 5.06 28.28 3.35
CA ILE A 158 4.14 28.26 4.50
C ILE A 158 3.97 29.69 5.00
N GLU A 159 2.75 30.17 5.04
CA GLU A 159 2.37 31.43 5.63
C GLU A 159 2.04 31.24 7.12
N GLU A 160 2.55 32.12 7.96
CA GLU A 160 2.25 32.10 9.39
C GLU A 160 0.75 32.29 9.63
N GLY A 161 0.16 31.46 10.49
CA GLY A 161 -1.28 31.47 10.77
C GLY A 161 -2.13 30.69 9.77
N SER A 162 -1.54 30.16 8.67
CA SER A 162 -2.27 29.34 7.71
C SER A 162 -2.69 27.98 8.31
N ALA A 163 -3.66 27.32 7.67
CA ALA A 163 -4.08 25.96 8.04
C ALA A 163 -2.92 24.97 7.92
N GLU A 164 -2.09 25.11 6.88
CA GLU A 164 -0.91 24.28 6.67
C GLU A 164 0.14 24.47 7.77
N ALA A 165 0.37 25.73 8.23
CA ALA A 165 1.26 26.00 9.37
C ALA A 165 0.74 25.34 10.65
N THR A 166 -0.56 25.40 10.88
CA THR A 166 -1.21 24.75 12.02
C THR A 166 -1.09 23.24 11.94
N LEU A 167 -1.32 22.65 10.78
CA LEU A 167 -1.13 21.21 10.54
C LEU A 167 0.31 20.79 10.77
N CYS A 168 1.29 21.50 10.23
CA CYS A 168 2.70 21.20 10.43
C CYS A 168 3.10 21.23 11.91
N ARG A 169 2.61 22.21 12.65
CA ARG A 169 2.84 22.31 14.10
C ARG A 169 2.22 21.14 14.84
N TYR A 170 0.99 20.79 14.51
CA TYR A 170 0.29 19.64 15.08
C TYR A 170 1.04 18.33 14.82
N LEU A 171 1.44 18.06 13.58
CA LEU A 171 2.18 16.86 13.21
C LEU A 171 3.52 16.74 13.96
N ARG A 172 4.26 17.84 14.09
CA ARG A 172 5.52 17.87 14.84
C ARG A 172 5.31 17.62 16.35
N ASN A 173 4.29 18.19 16.94
CA ASN A 173 3.97 18.00 18.36
C ASN A 173 3.50 16.56 18.65
N LYS A 174 2.93 15.88 17.66
CA LYS A 174 2.47 14.49 17.74
C LYS A 174 3.49 13.49 17.21
N ALA A 175 4.68 13.93 16.85
CA ALA A 175 5.73 13.07 16.36
C ALA A 175 6.00 11.92 17.34
N GLY A 176 5.94 10.68 16.85
CA GLY A 176 6.09 9.47 17.65
C GLY A 176 4.79 8.91 18.28
N SER A 177 3.67 9.64 18.24
CA SER A 177 2.37 9.08 18.65
C SER A 177 1.89 8.00 17.68
N LYS A 178 1.46 6.85 18.22
CA LYS A 178 0.94 5.72 17.42
C LYS A 178 -0.59 5.76 17.27
N THR A 179 -1.27 6.78 17.74
CA THR A 179 -2.72 6.81 17.86
C THR A 179 -3.36 7.09 16.50
N GLN A 180 -4.24 6.22 16.06
CA GLN A 180 -4.94 6.30 14.76
C GLN A 180 -5.86 7.52 14.64
N ILE A 181 -6.37 8.02 15.79
CA ILE A 181 -7.22 9.21 15.89
C ILE A 181 -6.49 10.45 15.36
N ASP A 182 -5.18 10.54 15.55
CA ASP A 182 -4.38 11.67 15.09
C ASP A 182 -4.28 11.75 13.56
N ARG A 183 -4.40 10.62 12.86
CA ARG A 183 -4.41 10.56 11.37
C ARG A 183 -5.73 11.11 10.81
N ILE A 184 -6.84 10.80 11.47
CA ILE A 184 -8.19 11.25 11.06
C ILE A 184 -8.34 12.75 11.32
N ALA A 185 -7.84 13.24 12.46
CA ALA A 185 -7.85 14.66 12.78
C ALA A 185 -7.03 15.48 11.78
N ALA A 186 -5.86 14.98 11.33
CA ALA A 186 -5.07 15.62 10.30
C ALA A 186 -5.83 15.67 8.96
N MET A 187 -6.56 14.60 8.59
CA MET A 187 -7.41 14.61 7.39
C MET A 187 -8.61 15.55 7.53
N ALA A 188 -9.25 15.61 8.70
CA ALA A 188 -10.43 16.44 8.92
C ALA A 188 -10.13 17.96 8.89
N ILE A 189 -8.92 18.37 9.29
CA ILE A 189 -8.48 19.78 9.24
C ILE A 189 -8.31 20.24 7.78
N VAL A 190 -8.00 19.32 6.88
CA VAL A 190 -7.68 19.61 5.47
C VAL A 190 -8.92 19.56 4.57
N VAL A 191 -10.02 18.93 5.01
CA VAL A 191 -11.25 18.74 4.20
C VAL A 191 -12.27 19.88 4.41
N LYS A 192 -12.04 20.78 5.36
CA LYS A 192 -12.82 22.02 5.52
C LYS A 192 -12.23 23.16 4.71
#